data_a28b7485e88205dd275d7c99428d3107
#
_entry.id   a28b7485e88205dd275d7c99428d3107
#
_cell.length_a   1.000
_cell.length_b   1.000
_cell.length_c   1.000
_cell.angle_alpha   90.00
_cell.angle_beta   90.00
_cell.angle_gamma   90.00
#
_symmetry.space_group_name_H-M   'P 1'
#
loop_
_entity.id
_entity.type
_entity.pdbx_description
1 polymer ?
#
loop_
_entity_poly.entity_id
_entity_poly.type
_entity_poly.pdbx_seq_one_letter_code
_entity_poly.pdbx_strand_id
1 'polypeptide(L)'
;MSTIPYHKYTLEEYIELDKNTEGRWEYFAGEVVDMAGGSLEHNQIVSNVIRVLGNQLADRGCRVLSSDMRLKVPKAFPYRYPNVVVVCDEPILEELQGQQMLVNPLLIVEVLSSSTEGYDRGFKFTAYQSIESFQEYVLVAQDRPHITRYVRQADGQWLRSEVEGLEGVLQLVSLPCTLALSDVYRFVNFPPRASEA
;
A
#
# COMPACT_ATOMS: atom_id res chain seq x y z
N MET A 1 28.40 14.95 25.65
CA MET A 1 27.19 14.77 24.82
C MET A 1 26.51 13.52 25.32
N SER A 2 25.33 13.66 25.93
CA SER A 2 24.52 12.52 26.38
C SER A 2 23.81 11.94 25.14
N THR A 3 24.28 10.79 24.68
CA THR A 3 23.56 10.04 23.66
C THR A 3 22.37 9.37 24.35
N ILE A 4 21.14 9.79 24.00
CA ILE A 4 19.95 9.04 24.36
C ILE A 4 20.11 7.65 23.73
N PRO A 5 20.04 6.56 24.50
CA PRO A 5 20.11 5.22 23.92
C PRO A 5 18.95 5.04 22.94
N TYR A 6 19.27 4.71 21.68
CA TYR A 6 18.27 4.39 20.68
C TYR A 6 17.58 3.07 21.10
N HIS A 7 16.31 3.18 21.51
CA HIS A 7 15.55 1.99 21.92
C HIS A 7 15.20 1.15 20.69
N LYS A 8 15.66 -0.09 20.68
CA LYS A 8 15.20 -1.07 19.71
C LYS A 8 14.11 -1.92 20.34
N TYR A 9 12.94 -1.87 19.75
CA TYR A 9 11.80 -2.68 20.16
C TYR A 9 12.04 -4.16 19.85
N THR A 10 11.67 -5.03 20.76
CA THR A 10 11.45 -6.45 20.45
C THR A 10 10.15 -6.60 19.68
N LEU A 11 9.92 -7.78 19.10
CA LEU A 11 8.67 -8.06 18.42
C LEU A 11 7.48 -8.04 19.38
N GLU A 12 7.67 -8.54 20.60
CA GLU A 12 6.67 -8.57 21.65
C GLU A 12 6.27 -7.15 22.08
N GLU A 13 7.24 -6.29 22.31
CA GLU A 13 7.02 -4.87 22.65
C GLU A 13 6.27 -4.13 21.53
N TYR A 14 6.61 -4.41 20.27
CA TYR A 14 5.91 -3.84 19.12
C TYR A 14 4.45 -4.30 19.06
N ILE A 15 4.18 -5.60 19.19
CA ILE A 15 2.82 -6.13 19.15
C ILE A 15 1.99 -5.55 20.31
N GLU A 16 2.58 -5.39 21.48
CA GLU A 16 1.92 -4.79 22.63
C GLU A 16 1.62 -3.29 22.39
N LEU A 17 2.56 -2.56 21.78
CA LEU A 17 2.35 -1.17 21.39
C LEU A 17 1.17 -1.03 20.41
N ASP A 18 1.18 -1.81 19.33
CA ASP A 18 0.15 -1.77 18.27
C ASP A 18 -1.24 -2.19 18.79
N LYS A 19 -1.31 -3.07 19.80
CA LYS A 19 -2.58 -3.47 20.46
C LYS A 19 -3.14 -2.40 21.39
N ASN A 20 -2.27 -1.70 22.12
CA ASN A 20 -2.64 -0.79 23.18
C ASN A 20 -2.76 0.66 22.75
N THR A 21 -2.51 0.95 21.48
CA THR A 21 -2.62 2.29 20.89
C THR A 21 -3.60 2.29 19.72
N GLU A 22 -4.23 3.43 19.48
CA GLU A 22 -5.07 3.62 18.29
C GLU A 22 -4.25 3.91 17.02
N GLY A 23 -2.92 3.97 17.14
CA GLY A 23 -1.98 4.18 16.04
C GLY A 23 -1.85 2.95 15.14
N ARG A 24 -1.30 3.17 13.95
CA ARG A 24 -0.86 2.12 13.04
C ARG A 24 0.66 2.15 13.00
N TRP A 25 1.27 1.09 13.47
CA TRP A 25 2.71 1.02 13.60
C TRP A 25 3.28 -0.06 12.68
N GLU A 26 4.34 0.24 11.98
CA GLU A 26 5.11 -0.76 11.23
C GLU A 26 6.43 -1.04 11.94
N TYR A 27 6.76 -2.33 12.06
CA TYR A 27 8.00 -2.80 12.68
C TYR A 27 9.04 -3.14 11.62
N PHE A 28 10.25 -2.62 11.80
CA PHE A 28 11.37 -2.94 10.92
C PHE A 28 12.66 -3.07 11.73
N ALA A 29 13.16 -4.31 11.87
CA ALA A 29 14.46 -4.62 12.50
C ALA A 29 14.71 -3.93 13.87
N GLY A 30 13.66 -3.82 14.68
CA GLY A 30 13.70 -3.15 15.99
C GLY A 30 13.28 -1.68 15.95
N GLU A 31 13.03 -1.11 14.79
CA GLU A 31 12.45 0.23 14.65
C GLU A 31 10.93 0.12 14.53
N VAL A 32 10.23 1.06 15.15
CA VAL A 32 8.78 1.18 15.08
C VAL A 32 8.47 2.53 14.43
N VAL A 33 7.73 2.50 13.34
CA VAL A 33 7.38 3.69 12.56
C VAL A 33 5.87 3.91 12.65
N ASP A 34 5.48 5.13 13.01
CA ASP A 34 4.08 5.54 12.99
C ASP A 34 3.61 5.74 11.54
N MET A 35 2.56 5.04 11.17
CA MET A 35 1.92 5.10 9.85
C MET A 35 0.69 6.02 9.83
N ALA A 36 0.46 6.78 10.89
CA ALA A 36 -0.67 7.72 10.98
C ALA A 36 -0.36 9.05 10.26
N GLY A 37 -1.41 9.71 9.77
CA GLY A 37 -1.35 11.11 9.38
C GLY A 37 -0.86 11.40 7.96
N GLY A 38 -1.49 10.84 6.95
CA GLY A 38 -1.28 11.29 5.56
C GLY A 38 -1.87 12.69 5.29
N SER A 39 -1.32 13.40 4.29
CA SER A 39 -1.87 14.69 3.81
C SER A 39 -3.31 14.54 3.30
N LEU A 40 -3.98 15.68 3.05
CA LEU A 40 -5.31 15.67 2.43
C LEU A 40 -5.28 14.98 1.05
N GLU A 41 -4.28 15.29 0.24
CA GLU A 41 -4.09 14.72 -1.10
C GLU A 41 -3.87 13.21 -1.03
N HIS A 42 -3.03 12.74 -0.10
CA HIS A 42 -2.82 11.32 0.16
C HIS A 42 -4.14 10.61 0.47
N ASN A 43 -4.89 11.11 1.45
CA ASN A 43 -6.17 10.54 1.86
C ASN A 43 -7.22 10.60 0.74
N GLN A 44 -7.24 11.69 -0.05
CA GLN A 44 -8.15 11.82 -1.19
C GLN A 44 -7.84 10.79 -2.28
N ILE A 45 -6.56 10.57 -2.59
CA ILE A 45 -6.14 9.54 -3.57
C ILE A 45 -6.53 8.14 -3.08
N VAL A 46 -6.22 7.80 -1.83
CA VAL A 46 -6.61 6.50 -1.23
C VAL A 46 -8.12 6.28 -1.34
N SER A 47 -8.92 7.27 -0.96
CA SER A 47 -10.38 7.21 -1.02
C SER A 47 -10.89 7.04 -2.46
N ASN A 48 -10.29 7.74 -3.42
CA ASN A 48 -10.64 7.61 -4.84
C ASN A 48 -10.31 6.21 -5.37
N VAL A 49 -9.13 5.67 -5.06
CA VAL A 49 -8.74 4.31 -5.48
C VAL A 49 -9.71 3.27 -4.91
N ILE A 50 -10.03 3.34 -3.61
CA ILE A 50 -11.01 2.44 -2.98
C ILE A 50 -12.36 2.53 -3.68
N ARG A 51 -12.86 3.74 -3.94
CA ARG A 51 -14.13 3.97 -4.64
C ARG A 51 -14.13 3.40 -6.05
N VAL A 52 -13.06 3.68 -6.83
CA VAL A 52 -12.96 3.23 -8.22
C VAL A 52 -12.91 1.72 -8.32
N LEU A 53 -12.05 1.08 -7.53
CA LEU A 53 -11.93 -0.38 -7.49
C LEU A 53 -13.19 -1.02 -6.89
N GLY A 54 -13.72 -0.47 -5.79
CA GLY A 54 -14.92 -0.99 -5.14
C GLY A 54 -16.12 -1.02 -6.06
N ASN A 55 -16.33 0.05 -6.85
CA ASN A 55 -17.45 0.11 -7.82
C ASN A 55 -17.30 -0.93 -8.94
N GLN A 56 -16.07 -1.17 -9.43
CA GLN A 56 -15.82 -2.13 -10.51
C GLN A 56 -15.83 -3.59 -10.05
N LEU A 57 -15.58 -3.84 -8.76
CA LEU A 57 -15.48 -5.17 -8.18
C LEU A 57 -16.69 -5.62 -7.35
N ALA A 58 -17.71 -4.75 -7.21
CA ALA A 58 -18.87 -4.98 -6.34
C ALA A 58 -19.54 -6.36 -6.52
N ASP A 59 -19.67 -6.82 -7.78
CA ASP A 59 -20.33 -8.10 -8.10
C ASP A 59 -19.35 -9.19 -8.56
N ARG A 60 -18.06 -9.07 -8.19
CA ARG A 60 -16.99 -9.96 -8.71
C ARG A 60 -16.34 -10.85 -7.64
N GLY A 61 -16.94 -10.94 -6.45
CA GLY A 61 -16.38 -11.75 -5.36
C GLY A 61 -15.05 -11.22 -4.80
N CYS A 62 -14.73 -9.95 -5.06
CA CYS A 62 -13.52 -9.32 -4.57
C CYS A 62 -13.86 -8.28 -3.49
N ARG A 63 -12.97 -8.11 -2.53
CA ARG A 63 -13.05 -7.09 -1.48
C ARG A 63 -11.92 -6.11 -1.63
N VAL A 64 -12.24 -4.82 -1.51
CA VAL A 64 -11.28 -3.72 -1.49
C VAL A 64 -11.19 -3.24 -0.04
N LEU A 65 -10.03 -3.39 0.57
CA LEU A 65 -9.79 -3.13 1.99
C LEU A 65 -8.88 -1.91 2.16
N SER A 66 -9.15 -1.13 3.19
CA SER A 66 -8.39 0.08 3.53
C SER A 66 -7.12 -0.23 4.34
N SER A 67 -6.38 0.81 4.66
CA SER A 67 -5.14 0.78 5.43
C SER A 67 -5.28 0.28 6.89
N ASP A 68 -6.49 -0.04 7.35
CA ASP A 68 -6.69 -0.64 8.67
C ASP A 68 -6.52 -2.18 8.64
N MET A 69 -6.50 -2.77 7.44
CA MET A 69 -6.29 -4.20 7.30
C MET A 69 -4.80 -4.55 7.39
N ARG A 70 -4.43 -5.29 8.43
CA ARG A 70 -3.08 -5.84 8.56
C ARG A 70 -2.83 -6.87 7.47
N LEU A 71 -1.72 -6.74 6.79
CA LEU A 71 -1.26 -7.69 5.78
C LEU A 71 -0.06 -8.46 6.32
N LYS A 72 -0.17 -9.79 6.42
CA LYS A 72 0.97 -10.64 6.78
C LYS A 72 1.98 -10.65 5.63
N VAL A 73 3.21 -10.33 5.96
CA VAL A 73 4.31 -10.28 4.99
C VAL A 73 5.44 -11.21 5.47
N PRO A 74 5.63 -12.41 4.87
CA PRO A 74 6.57 -13.41 5.37
C PRO A 74 8.00 -12.88 5.57
N LYS A 75 8.52 -12.09 4.63
CA LYS A 75 9.86 -11.48 4.71
C LYS A 75 9.92 -10.16 5.51
N ALA A 76 8.79 -9.70 6.03
CA ALA A 76 8.71 -8.47 6.82
C ALA A 76 7.72 -8.66 7.97
N PHE A 77 7.90 -9.79 8.70
CA PHE A 77 7.08 -10.16 9.85
C PHE A 77 7.05 -9.05 10.91
N PRO A 78 5.92 -8.81 11.61
CA PRO A 78 4.71 -9.62 11.54
C PRO A 78 3.76 -9.20 10.41
N TYR A 79 3.55 -7.91 10.18
CA TYR A 79 2.59 -7.40 9.20
C TYR A 79 2.94 -5.98 8.75
N ARG A 80 2.24 -5.52 7.69
CA ARG A 80 2.28 -4.16 7.15
C ARG A 80 0.87 -3.62 6.98
N TYR A 81 0.77 -2.31 6.84
CA TYR A 81 -0.47 -1.58 6.59
C TYR A 81 -0.40 -0.91 5.21
N PRO A 82 -0.68 -1.64 4.11
CA PRO A 82 -0.76 -1.01 2.79
C PRO A 82 -1.96 -0.08 2.70
N ASN A 83 -1.88 0.96 1.87
CA ASN A 83 -2.96 1.93 1.75
C ASN A 83 -4.25 1.29 1.22
N VAL A 84 -4.16 0.39 0.23
CA VAL A 84 -5.30 -0.37 -0.30
C VAL A 84 -4.85 -1.79 -0.63
N VAL A 85 -5.67 -2.77 -0.25
CA VAL A 85 -5.49 -4.18 -0.59
C VAL A 85 -6.74 -4.70 -1.28
N VAL A 86 -6.56 -5.47 -2.35
CA VAL A 86 -7.66 -6.22 -2.96
C VAL A 86 -7.41 -7.71 -2.79
N VAL A 87 -8.43 -8.40 -2.31
CA VAL A 87 -8.48 -9.85 -2.23
C VAL A 87 -9.73 -10.33 -2.96
N CYS A 88 -9.56 -11.35 -3.81
CA CYS A 88 -10.66 -12.03 -4.49
C CYS A 88 -10.87 -13.41 -3.87
N ASP A 89 -12.03 -13.99 -4.09
CA ASP A 89 -12.46 -15.20 -3.42
C ASP A 89 -12.53 -15.04 -1.88
N GLU A 90 -12.39 -16.14 -1.13
CA GLU A 90 -12.47 -16.09 0.33
C GLU A 90 -11.20 -15.50 0.93
N PRO A 91 -11.29 -14.43 1.74
CA PRO A 91 -10.14 -13.91 2.47
C PRO A 91 -9.60 -14.97 3.44
N ILE A 92 -8.32 -15.25 3.35
CA ILE A 92 -7.62 -16.11 4.29
C ILE A 92 -7.00 -15.23 5.37
N LEU A 93 -7.41 -15.47 6.62
CA LEU A 93 -6.97 -14.72 7.77
C LEU A 93 -6.12 -15.59 8.69
N GLU A 94 -5.01 -15.04 9.15
CA GLU A 94 -4.26 -15.57 10.28
C GLU A 94 -4.39 -14.63 11.48
N GLU A 95 -4.18 -15.17 12.67
CA GLU A 95 -4.26 -14.40 13.90
C GLU A 95 -2.92 -14.41 14.63
N LEU A 96 -2.51 -13.24 15.10
CA LEU A 96 -1.35 -13.08 15.96
C LEU A 96 -1.77 -12.29 17.21
N GLN A 97 -1.80 -12.96 18.36
CA GLN A 97 -2.17 -12.37 19.66
C GLN A 97 -3.52 -11.62 19.65
N GLY A 98 -4.54 -12.16 18.95
CA GLY A 98 -5.86 -11.55 18.82
C GLY A 98 -5.99 -10.53 17.68
N GLN A 99 -4.94 -10.26 16.92
CA GLN A 99 -4.95 -9.37 15.76
C GLN A 99 -5.04 -10.18 14.46
N GLN A 100 -6.08 -9.92 13.68
CA GLN A 100 -6.28 -10.57 12.39
C GLN A 100 -5.39 -9.94 11.29
N MET A 101 -4.81 -10.80 10.47
CA MET A 101 -3.97 -10.42 9.33
C MET A 101 -4.45 -11.14 8.08
N LEU A 102 -4.63 -10.41 6.98
CA LEU A 102 -4.87 -11.00 5.66
C LEU A 102 -3.57 -11.65 5.15
N VAL A 103 -3.67 -12.83 4.52
CA VAL A 103 -2.50 -13.55 3.99
C VAL A 103 -2.53 -13.74 2.48
N ASN A 104 -3.68 -13.53 1.81
CA ASN A 104 -3.86 -13.79 0.38
C ASN A 104 -4.28 -12.56 -0.45
N PRO A 105 -3.54 -11.42 -0.39
CA PRO A 105 -3.82 -10.29 -1.25
C PRO A 105 -3.53 -10.65 -2.72
N LEU A 106 -4.33 -10.12 -3.63
CA LEU A 106 -4.10 -10.21 -5.07
C LEU A 106 -3.40 -8.95 -5.61
N LEU A 107 -3.89 -7.78 -5.21
CA LEU A 107 -3.38 -6.45 -5.57
C LEU A 107 -3.08 -5.65 -4.31
N ILE A 108 -1.96 -4.95 -4.31
CA ILE A 108 -1.61 -3.95 -3.29
C ILE A 108 -1.43 -2.60 -3.97
N VAL A 109 -1.98 -1.54 -3.38
CA VAL A 109 -1.77 -0.15 -3.82
C VAL A 109 -1.16 0.65 -2.67
N GLU A 110 -0.06 1.37 -2.97
CA GLU A 110 0.53 2.36 -2.07
C GLU A 110 0.47 3.75 -2.71
N VAL A 111 0.08 4.73 -1.94
CA VAL A 111 0.11 6.14 -2.31
C VAL A 111 1.40 6.74 -1.77
N LEU A 112 2.29 7.12 -2.67
CA LEU A 112 3.64 7.57 -2.35
C LEU A 112 3.62 8.97 -1.72
N SER A 113 4.31 9.11 -0.60
CA SER A 113 4.67 10.41 -0.04
C SER A 113 6.17 10.68 -0.22
N SER A 114 6.59 11.93 -0.14
CA SER A 114 8.01 12.29 -0.24
C SER A 114 8.89 11.62 0.83
N SER A 115 8.31 11.26 1.97
CA SER A 115 9.02 10.59 3.08
C SER A 115 9.09 9.07 2.94
N THR A 116 8.14 8.44 2.23
CA THR A 116 8.03 6.97 2.16
C THR A 116 8.31 6.39 0.78
N GLU A 117 8.37 7.20 -0.29
CA GLU A 117 8.52 6.70 -1.67
C GLU A 117 9.68 5.72 -1.84
N GLY A 118 10.87 6.05 -1.31
CA GLY A 118 12.03 5.15 -1.40
C GLY A 118 11.82 3.82 -0.68
N TYR A 119 11.11 3.84 0.44
CA TYR A 119 10.76 2.65 1.22
C TYR A 119 9.71 1.78 0.50
N ASP A 120 8.67 2.42 -0.07
CA ASP A 120 7.59 1.72 -0.77
C ASP A 120 8.09 1.08 -2.08
N ARG A 121 8.94 1.80 -2.86
CA ARG A 121 9.55 1.31 -4.11
C ARG A 121 10.60 0.22 -3.89
N GLY A 122 11.28 0.23 -2.75
CA GLY A 122 12.39 -0.66 -2.43
C GLY A 122 12.00 -1.79 -1.49
N PHE A 123 12.09 -1.52 -0.19
CA PHE A 123 11.96 -2.53 0.86
C PHE A 123 10.56 -3.17 0.90
N LYS A 124 9.48 -2.36 0.90
CA LYS A 124 8.11 -2.89 0.92
C LYS A 124 7.85 -3.77 -0.30
N PHE A 125 8.20 -3.28 -1.50
CA PHE A 125 8.00 -4.08 -2.71
C PHE A 125 8.74 -5.42 -2.65
N THR A 126 10.02 -5.41 -2.25
CA THR A 126 10.82 -6.63 -2.09
C THR A 126 10.20 -7.58 -1.07
N ALA A 127 9.67 -7.05 0.03
CA ALA A 127 9.02 -7.85 1.06
C ALA A 127 7.70 -8.45 0.57
N TYR A 128 6.85 -7.66 -0.10
CA TYR A 128 5.57 -8.11 -0.66
C TYR A 128 5.71 -9.21 -1.70
N GLN A 129 6.82 -9.26 -2.46
CA GLN A 129 7.11 -10.36 -3.39
C GLN A 129 7.15 -11.73 -2.73
N SER A 130 7.34 -11.80 -1.40
CA SER A 130 7.30 -13.06 -0.64
C SER A 130 5.91 -13.62 -0.41
N ILE A 131 4.86 -12.87 -0.73
CA ILE A 131 3.47 -13.30 -0.63
C ILE A 131 3.12 -14.04 -1.92
N GLU A 132 2.70 -15.29 -1.79
CA GLU A 132 2.48 -16.18 -2.95
C GLU A 132 1.34 -15.69 -3.85
N SER A 133 0.23 -15.28 -3.25
CA SER A 133 -0.98 -14.79 -3.96
C SER A 133 -0.82 -13.44 -4.63
N PHE A 134 0.19 -12.65 -4.23
CA PHE A 134 0.39 -11.28 -4.70
C PHE A 134 0.83 -11.23 -6.16
N GLN A 135 0.02 -10.60 -7.02
CA GLN A 135 0.21 -10.58 -8.47
C GLN A 135 0.51 -9.19 -9.03
N GLU A 136 0.02 -8.13 -8.39
CA GLU A 136 0.14 -6.79 -8.95
C GLU A 136 0.37 -5.74 -7.86
N TYR A 137 1.34 -4.84 -8.10
CA TYR A 137 1.67 -3.73 -7.22
C TYR A 137 1.47 -2.41 -7.95
N VAL A 138 0.70 -1.52 -7.37
CA VAL A 138 0.42 -0.20 -7.93
C VAL A 138 0.93 0.88 -6.98
N LEU A 139 1.76 1.76 -7.49
CA LEU A 139 2.31 2.92 -6.78
C LEU A 139 1.72 4.19 -7.39
N VAL A 140 0.98 4.95 -6.60
CA VAL A 140 0.33 6.19 -7.02
C VAL A 140 1.10 7.38 -6.46
N ALA A 141 1.64 8.22 -7.30
CA ALA A 141 2.34 9.42 -6.86
C ALA A 141 1.35 10.43 -6.25
N GLN A 142 1.73 11.08 -5.14
CA GLN A 142 0.87 12.07 -4.48
C GLN A 142 1.02 13.48 -5.10
N ASP A 143 2.17 13.77 -5.69
CA ASP A 143 2.59 15.10 -6.12
C ASP A 143 2.34 15.39 -7.62
N ARG A 144 1.96 14.38 -8.38
CA ARG A 144 1.69 14.47 -9.83
C ARG A 144 0.80 13.34 -10.31
N PRO A 145 0.08 13.50 -11.43
CA PRO A 145 -0.71 12.43 -12.03
C PRO A 145 0.21 11.39 -12.68
N HIS A 146 0.66 10.44 -11.87
CA HIS A 146 1.58 9.38 -12.29
C HIS A 146 1.34 8.11 -11.48
N ILE A 147 1.22 6.98 -12.17
CA ILE A 147 1.10 5.66 -11.57
C ILE A 147 2.17 4.73 -12.14
N THR A 148 2.92 4.07 -11.26
CA THR A 148 3.81 2.97 -11.60
C THR A 148 3.13 1.65 -11.23
N ARG A 149 3.19 0.66 -12.11
CA ARG A 149 2.65 -0.68 -11.88
C ARG A 149 3.75 -1.73 -12.06
N TYR A 150 3.72 -2.75 -11.21
CA TYR A 150 4.50 -3.97 -11.36
C TYR A 150 3.56 -5.16 -11.40
N VAL A 151 3.74 -6.05 -12.38
CA VAL A 151 2.94 -7.26 -12.58
C VAL A 151 3.85 -8.48 -12.52
N ARG A 152 3.48 -9.46 -11.68
CA ARG A 152 4.20 -10.72 -11.57
C ARG A 152 4.02 -11.53 -12.85
N GLN A 153 5.11 -12.01 -13.42
CA GLN A 153 5.14 -12.86 -14.59
C GLN A 153 5.20 -14.35 -14.19
N ALA A 154 4.87 -15.23 -15.11
CA ALA A 154 4.89 -16.68 -14.89
C ALA A 154 6.27 -17.23 -14.50
N ASP A 155 7.35 -16.56 -14.90
CA ASP A 155 8.74 -16.89 -14.53
C ASP A 155 9.18 -16.29 -13.18
N GLY A 156 8.25 -15.62 -12.47
CA GLY A 156 8.51 -14.96 -11.19
C GLY A 156 9.15 -13.57 -11.30
N GLN A 157 9.44 -13.08 -12.49
CA GLN A 157 9.89 -11.70 -12.70
C GLN A 157 8.74 -10.71 -12.54
N TRP A 158 9.07 -9.42 -12.39
CA TRP A 158 8.10 -8.34 -12.28
C TRP A 158 8.26 -7.35 -13.42
N LEU A 159 7.23 -7.29 -14.26
CA LEU A 159 7.16 -6.33 -15.37
C LEU A 159 6.69 -4.97 -14.85
N ARG A 160 7.54 -3.95 -15.01
CA ARG A 160 7.22 -2.56 -14.68
C ARG A 160 6.60 -1.84 -15.87
N SER A 161 5.56 -1.05 -15.62
CA SER A 161 4.97 -0.09 -16.57
C SER A 161 4.51 1.17 -15.85
N GLU A 162 4.31 2.25 -16.59
CA GLU A 162 3.92 3.56 -16.05
C GLU A 162 2.84 4.20 -16.91
N VAL A 163 2.00 5.02 -16.27
CA VAL A 163 1.01 5.88 -16.93
C VAL A 163 1.11 7.26 -16.31
N GLU A 164 1.13 8.29 -17.15
CA GLU A 164 1.26 9.69 -16.75
C GLU A 164 0.13 10.55 -17.34
N GLY A 165 -0.14 11.67 -16.69
CA GLY A 165 -1.12 12.67 -17.11
C GLY A 165 -2.57 12.25 -16.75
N LEU A 166 -3.43 13.25 -16.56
CA LEU A 166 -4.83 13.02 -16.15
C LEU A 166 -5.65 12.25 -17.19
N GLU A 167 -5.26 12.30 -18.47
CA GLU A 167 -5.90 11.54 -19.55
C GLU A 167 -5.48 10.07 -19.59
N GLY A 168 -4.46 9.71 -18.80
CA GLY A 168 -3.94 8.36 -18.74
C GLY A 168 -4.93 7.38 -18.11
N VAL A 169 -4.87 6.13 -18.56
CA VAL A 169 -5.68 5.03 -18.02
C VAL A 169 -4.77 3.84 -17.78
N LEU A 170 -4.72 3.36 -16.55
CA LEU A 170 -4.04 2.12 -16.20
C LEU A 170 -5.03 0.96 -16.29
N GLN A 171 -4.76 -0.01 -17.18
CA GLN A 171 -5.49 -1.28 -17.21
C GLN A 171 -4.82 -2.24 -16.21
N LEU A 172 -5.52 -2.71 -15.18
CA LEU A 172 -5.00 -3.75 -14.28
C LEU A 172 -4.93 -5.09 -15.02
N VAL A 173 -3.95 -5.91 -14.66
CA VAL A 173 -3.72 -7.24 -15.27
C VAL A 173 -4.30 -8.35 -14.40
N SER A 174 -4.13 -8.23 -13.08
CA SER A 174 -4.65 -9.20 -12.11
C SER A 174 -6.16 -9.14 -11.93
N LEU A 175 -6.78 -8.03 -12.33
CA LEU A 175 -8.19 -7.73 -12.15
C LEU A 175 -8.79 -7.11 -13.41
N PRO A 176 -10.04 -7.40 -13.77
CA PRO A 176 -10.71 -6.77 -14.93
C PRO A 176 -11.17 -5.34 -14.58
N CYS A 177 -10.23 -4.51 -14.15
CA CYS A 177 -10.47 -3.14 -13.70
C CYS A 177 -9.53 -2.16 -14.37
N THR A 178 -9.95 -0.90 -14.42
CA THR A 178 -9.18 0.24 -14.89
C THR A 178 -9.08 1.32 -13.85
N LEU A 179 -7.94 2.01 -13.81
CA LEU A 179 -7.73 3.22 -13.03
C LEU A 179 -7.51 4.38 -14.01
N ALA A 180 -8.55 5.13 -14.32
CA ALA A 180 -8.40 6.41 -15.02
C ALA A 180 -7.76 7.42 -14.05
N LEU A 181 -6.66 8.06 -14.47
CA LEU A 181 -5.95 8.98 -13.58
C LEU A 181 -6.83 10.19 -13.21
N SER A 182 -7.74 10.62 -14.09
CA SER A 182 -8.75 11.64 -13.78
C SER A 182 -9.68 11.27 -12.62
N ASP A 183 -9.97 9.96 -12.43
CA ASP A 183 -10.78 9.48 -11.31
C ASP A 183 -9.95 9.25 -10.03
N VAL A 184 -8.70 8.76 -10.18
CA VAL A 184 -7.76 8.54 -9.08
C VAL A 184 -7.38 9.88 -8.43
N TYR A 185 -7.15 10.91 -9.25
CA TYR A 185 -6.75 12.24 -8.79
C TYR A 185 -7.91 13.25 -8.68
N ARG A 186 -9.14 12.77 -8.67
CA ARG A 186 -10.31 13.64 -8.53
C ARG A 186 -10.24 14.42 -7.21
N PHE A 187 -10.38 15.75 -7.29
CA PHE A 187 -10.25 16.71 -6.16
C PHE A 187 -8.84 16.80 -5.56
N VAL A 188 -7.82 16.31 -6.25
CA VAL A 188 -6.42 16.48 -5.84
C VAL A 188 -5.84 17.69 -6.55
N ASN A 189 -5.22 18.58 -5.79
CA ASN A 189 -4.51 19.73 -6.31
C ASN A 189 -3.00 19.45 -6.32
N PHE A 190 -2.36 19.63 -7.46
CA PHE A 190 -0.91 19.48 -7.56
C PHE A 190 -0.21 20.83 -7.37
N PRO A 191 0.95 20.86 -6.68
CA PRO A 191 1.76 22.07 -6.65
C PRO A 191 2.24 22.43 -8.07
N PRO A 192 2.42 23.72 -8.39
CA PRO A 192 2.98 24.13 -9.67
C PRO A 192 4.36 23.47 -9.87
N ARG A 193 4.64 22.97 -11.08
CA ARG A 193 5.95 22.43 -11.41
C ARG A 193 6.99 23.56 -11.37
N ALA A 194 8.15 23.31 -10.77
CA ALA A 194 9.24 24.29 -10.63
C ALA A 194 9.82 24.82 -11.97
N SER A 195 9.33 24.36 -13.13
CA SER A 195 9.72 24.79 -14.47
C SER A 195 8.81 25.84 -15.11
N GLU A 196 7.78 26.31 -14.42
CA GLU A 196 6.85 27.34 -14.93
C GLU A 196 6.99 28.69 -14.20
N ALA A 197 8.12 28.89 -13.47
CA ALA A 197 8.48 30.15 -12.83
C ALA A 197 9.66 30.83 -13.51
#